data_5b82d5865bbffcbd74fb60aeb1fe7c15
#
_entry.id   5b82d5865bbffcbd74fb60aeb1fe7c15
#
_cell.length_a   1.000
_cell.length_b   1.000
_cell.length_c   1.000
_cell.angle_alpha   90.00
_cell.angle_beta   90.00
_cell.angle_gamma   90.00
#
_symmetry.space_group_name_H-M   'P 1'
#
loop_
_entity.id
_entity.type
_entity.pdbx_description
1 polymer ?
#
loop_
_entity_poly.entity_id
_entity_poly.type
_entity_poly.pdbx_seq_one_letter_code
_entity_poly.pdbx_strand_id
1 'polypeptide(L)'
;MPPTANPLSTPESGDDHTATIVDDCGRPVPAHSVGRRALLAAAGAAAIAPLAFGTPAAASSPGPHAPSGKPGRRPERGHYLIKGAALVSVDPTIGNQAKADIEVCDGRIVQVGPNLKARGARVIDASKMIAMPGFVETHYHMWSTLGRNFVSTGFEYFAAKSATVAAYQPDDFYHSVLLGLVECASAGITTVNNWSHNVRGPEYADAELHAHADGLVRARYSYGHRDGQPATQPIDFADIDRVAATWFGKKPPFGGLVHLGVNLRGPGQLPTFLAEMAEVSKRKLPISVHSGQGPTTAVHAADLEKMGFLGPDFLLCHALPFDEADRQAMVRTNAPVSFSVHSELRLGTAGGFHGQLLRMLAAGVTVSLSFDASSLAPINMFESMNVAWNLGIPWVGTDTAELPPVVFRQAIEMATINGAKALGLQAVTGSITPGKRADIVLIRADDLNIAPIGDLESTVVRSATPANIDTVLIDGRIVKRNREMVSHDAGTIVRNAAAAAHAVRTRAGGVLTPTSPTPPRF
;
A
#
# COMPACT_ATOMS: atom_id res chain seq x y z
N MET A 1 27.65 18.87 -78.40
CA MET A 1 29.00 18.21 -78.45
C MET A 1 29.61 18.35 -77.08
N PRO A 2 30.13 17.22 -76.54
CA PRO A 2 30.64 17.10 -75.15
C PRO A 2 32.11 17.54 -75.04
N PRO A 3 32.67 17.44 -73.83
CA PRO A 3 33.39 16.23 -73.46
C PRO A 3 33.17 15.84 -71.98
N THR A 4 32.97 14.57 -71.77
CA THR A 4 33.81 13.51 -71.20
C THR A 4 34.74 13.87 -70.05
N ALA A 5 34.57 13.26 -68.95
CA ALA A 5 35.60 12.66 -68.12
C ALA A 5 35.00 11.69 -67.10
N ASN A 6 35.61 10.53 -67.03
CA ASN A 6 35.37 9.35 -66.24
C ASN A 6 36.42 9.31 -65.11
N PRO A 7 36.51 8.29 -64.28
CA PRO A 7 35.98 8.19 -62.92
C PRO A 7 37.13 8.10 -61.87
N LEU A 8 36.78 8.31 -60.62
CA LEU A 8 37.71 7.93 -59.52
C LEU A 8 36.93 7.31 -58.35
N SER A 9 37.20 6.07 -58.19
CA SER A 9 37.30 5.22 -56.98
C SER A 9 36.43 5.59 -55.75
N THR A 10 35.55 4.69 -55.42
CA THR A 10 34.93 4.45 -54.13
C THR A 10 35.97 4.11 -53.07
N PRO A 11 35.89 4.61 -51.84
CA PRO A 11 36.41 3.92 -50.66
C PRO A 11 35.31 3.08 -50.02
N GLU A 12 35.77 1.95 -49.53
CA GLU A 12 35.04 0.91 -48.87
C GLU A 12 34.21 1.37 -47.68
N SER A 13 33.00 0.78 -47.55
CA SER A 13 32.14 0.85 -46.40
C SER A 13 32.80 0.29 -45.16
N GLY A 14 33.20 1.14 -44.23
CA GLY A 14 33.52 0.72 -42.88
C GLY A 14 32.23 0.31 -42.15
N ASP A 15 32.17 -0.95 -41.74
CA ASP A 15 31.11 -1.45 -40.84
C ASP A 15 31.16 -0.69 -39.52
N ASP A 16 30.27 0.27 -39.37
CA ASP A 16 30.02 0.95 -38.10
C ASP A 16 29.16 0.01 -37.21
N HIS A 17 29.84 -0.90 -36.51
CA HIS A 17 29.24 -1.71 -35.45
C HIS A 17 28.95 -0.80 -34.23
N THR A 18 27.93 0.05 -34.33
CA THR A 18 27.32 0.65 -33.14
C THR A 18 26.66 -0.47 -32.35
N ALA A 19 27.32 -0.91 -31.29
CA ALA A 19 26.76 -1.88 -30.34
C ALA A 19 25.47 -1.31 -29.76
N THR A 20 24.35 -1.84 -30.18
CA THR A 20 23.04 -1.50 -29.63
C THR A 20 23.03 -1.94 -28.16
N ILE A 21 22.99 -0.99 -27.23
CA ILE A 21 22.82 -1.27 -25.80
C ILE A 21 21.42 -1.88 -25.63
N VAL A 22 21.37 -3.11 -25.18
CA VAL A 22 20.12 -3.81 -24.84
C VAL A 22 19.94 -3.86 -23.33
N ASP A 23 18.68 -3.80 -22.86
CA ASP A 23 18.34 -4.03 -21.46
C ASP A 23 18.49 -5.52 -21.08
N ASP A 24 18.34 -5.86 -19.80
CA ASP A 24 18.45 -7.24 -19.29
C ASP A 24 17.43 -8.21 -19.93
N CYS A 25 16.51 -7.71 -20.73
CA CYS A 25 15.53 -8.46 -21.51
C CYS A 25 15.88 -8.55 -23.00
N GLY A 26 17.08 -8.10 -23.42
CA GLY A 26 17.58 -8.17 -24.79
C GLY A 26 16.95 -7.18 -25.77
N ARG A 27 16.43 -6.03 -25.30
CA ARG A 27 15.78 -5.01 -26.11
C ARG A 27 16.65 -3.78 -26.29
N PRO A 28 16.57 -3.10 -27.45
CA PRO A 28 17.27 -1.85 -27.66
C PRO A 28 16.81 -0.78 -26.65
N VAL A 29 17.76 -0.18 -25.94
CA VAL A 29 17.50 0.96 -25.06
C VAL A 29 17.45 2.22 -25.93
N PRO A 30 16.36 3.02 -25.91
CA PRO A 30 16.31 4.27 -26.67
C PRO A 30 17.40 5.23 -26.22
N ALA A 31 18.10 5.83 -27.17
CA ALA A 31 19.25 6.71 -26.94
C ALA A 31 19.00 7.94 -26.04
N HIS A 32 17.74 8.24 -25.71
CA HIS A 32 17.32 9.38 -24.88
C HIS A 32 17.29 9.10 -23.36
N SER A 33 17.53 7.89 -22.91
CA SER A 33 17.48 7.51 -21.48
C SER A 33 18.82 7.50 -20.77
N VAL A 34 19.94 7.77 -21.45
CA VAL A 34 21.26 7.87 -20.83
C VAL A 34 21.47 9.32 -20.36
N GLY A 35 20.96 9.63 -19.20
CA GLY A 35 21.18 10.92 -18.54
C GLY A 35 22.64 11.12 -18.18
N ARG A 36 23.17 12.31 -18.46
CA ARG A 36 24.53 12.82 -18.17
C ARG A 36 24.92 12.77 -16.67
N ARG A 37 24.99 11.60 -16.04
CA ARG A 37 25.40 11.45 -14.63
C ARG A 37 26.40 10.33 -14.35
N ALA A 38 27.11 9.85 -15.35
CA ALA A 38 28.09 8.76 -15.18
C ALA A 38 29.53 9.15 -15.57
N LEU A 39 29.93 10.39 -15.39
CA LEU A 39 31.33 10.81 -15.65
C LEU A 39 31.72 11.90 -14.67
N LEU A 40 32.02 11.52 -13.43
CA LEU A 40 32.87 12.29 -12.49
C LEU A 40 33.02 11.50 -11.17
N ALA A 41 33.89 10.52 -11.16
CA ALA A 41 34.43 9.93 -9.93
C ALA A 41 35.76 9.26 -10.20
N ALA A 42 36.82 10.09 -10.39
CA ALA A 42 38.21 9.68 -10.22
C ALA A 42 39.06 10.93 -10.00
N ALA A 43 39.22 11.35 -8.75
CA ALA A 43 40.37 12.09 -8.28
C ALA A 43 40.41 12.01 -6.76
N GLY A 44 41.46 11.40 -6.23
CA GLY A 44 41.66 11.24 -4.81
C GLY A 44 42.18 12.50 -4.14
N ALA A 45 42.01 12.55 -2.82
CA ALA A 45 42.85 13.34 -1.94
C ALA A 45 42.87 12.72 -0.55
N ALA A 46 44.05 12.39 -0.10
CA ALA A 46 44.36 12.03 1.28
C ALA A 46 44.41 13.29 2.15
N ALA A 47 43.90 13.22 3.38
CA ALA A 47 44.20 14.21 4.42
C ALA A 47 43.97 13.61 5.82
N ILE A 48 45.05 13.43 6.52
CA ILE A 48 45.52 13.76 7.87
C ILE A 48 44.45 13.83 8.97
N ALA A 49 44.57 12.94 9.96
CA ALA A 49 43.90 12.97 11.24
C ALA A 49 44.58 13.91 12.25
N PRO A 50 43.84 14.55 13.16
CA PRO A 50 44.36 14.99 14.44
C PRO A 50 43.86 14.13 15.60
N LEU A 51 44.76 13.92 16.54
CA LEU A 51 44.59 13.24 17.82
C LEU A 51 43.59 13.98 18.74
N ALA A 52 42.67 13.23 19.33
CA ALA A 52 41.72 13.76 20.31
C ALA A 52 42.08 13.30 21.72
N PHE A 53 42.07 14.24 22.65
CA PHE A 53 42.17 14.04 24.10
C PHE A 53 40.89 13.47 24.69
N GLY A 54 41.01 12.52 25.60
CA GLY A 54 39.91 11.85 26.24
C GLY A 54 39.18 12.71 27.27
N THR A 55 37.89 12.53 27.35
CA THR A 55 36.98 12.92 28.45
C THR A 55 36.27 11.69 28.99
N PRO A 56 35.82 11.69 30.26
CA PRO A 56 35.45 10.46 30.97
C PRO A 56 34.12 9.89 30.54
N ALA A 57 34.02 8.56 30.58
CA ALA A 57 32.89 7.75 30.21
C ALA A 57 31.63 8.09 31.01
N ALA A 58 30.62 8.59 30.30
CA ALA A 58 29.23 8.52 30.75
C ALA A 58 28.71 7.12 30.43
N ALA A 59 27.99 6.52 31.37
CA ALA A 59 27.40 5.22 31.23
C ALA A 59 26.52 5.17 29.97
N SER A 60 26.86 4.29 29.05
CA SER A 60 26.11 4.04 27.83
C SER A 60 24.77 3.42 28.17
N SER A 61 23.69 4.11 27.84
CA SER A 61 22.38 3.50 27.65
C SER A 61 22.53 2.39 26.58
N PRO A 62 21.86 1.24 26.73
CA PRO A 62 21.90 0.24 25.68
C PRO A 62 21.33 0.85 24.41
N GLY A 63 22.14 0.93 23.36
CA GLY A 63 21.74 1.36 22.03
C GLY A 63 20.65 0.43 21.47
N PRO A 64 19.90 0.90 20.48
CA PRO A 64 18.83 0.10 19.89
C PRO A 64 19.40 -1.22 19.40
N HIS A 65 18.86 -2.33 19.91
CA HIS A 65 19.21 -3.67 19.44
C HIS A 65 18.85 -3.76 17.96
N ALA A 66 19.84 -3.88 17.11
CA ALA A 66 19.62 -4.33 15.75
C ALA A 66 18.90 -5.69 15.82
N PRO A 67 17.80 -5.88 15.08
CA PRO A 67 17.04 -7.13 15.13
C PRO A 67 17.97 -8.31 14.83
N SER A 68 17.96 -9.31 15.69
CA SER A 68 18.86 -10.47 15.68
C SER A 68 18.49 -11.54 14.64
N GLY A 69 17.98 -11.15 13.49
CA GLY A 69 17.75 -12.00 12.32
C GLY A 69 18.52 -11.46 11.13
N LYS A 70 19.36 -12.27 10.50
CA LYS A 70 19.91 -11.90 9.20
C LYS A 70 18.72 -11.68 8.27
N PRO A 71 18.56 -10.50 7.65
CA PRO A 71 17.50 -10.31 6.67
C PRO A 71 17.66 -11.38 5.59
N GLY A 72 16.58 -12.10 5.31
CA GLY A 72 16.55 -13.07 4.22
C GLY A 72 17.02 -12.36 2.95
N ARG A 73 17.79 -13.07 2.09
CA ARG A 73 18.23 -12.49 0.82
C ARG A 73 17.00 -12.02 0.07
N ARG A 74 16.91 -10.70 -0.20
CA ARG A 74 15.79 -10.09 -0.94
C ARG A 74 15.66 -10.82 -2.28
N PRO A 75 14.47 -11.38 -2.64
CA PRO A 75 14.28 -12.02 -3.95
C PRO A 75 14.64 -11.03 -5.07
N GLU A 76 15.27 -11.54 -6.12
CA GLU A 76 15.62 -10.71 -7.27
C GLU A 76 14.38 -10.49 -8.16
N ARG A 77 14.35 -9.37 -8.86
CA ARG A 77 13.42 -9.17 -9.96
C ARG A 77 13.77 -10.17 -11.04
N GLY A 78 12.77 -10.88 -11.54
CA GLY A 78 13.00 -11.92 -12.53
C GLY A 78 12.46 -11.56 -13.91
N HIS A 79 12.86 -12.36 -14.90
CA HIS A 79 12.21 -12.44 -16.20
C HIS A 79 11.28 -13.64 -16.19
N TYR A 80 9.97 -13.40 -16.26
CA TYR A 80 8.92 -14.43 -16.17
C TYR A 80 7.95 -14.35 -17.34
N LEU A 81 7.47 -15.52 -17.77
CA LEU A 81 6.30 -15.67 -18.61
C LEU A 81 5.22 -16.40 -17.80
N ILE A 82 4.23 -15.66 -17.28
CA ILE A 82 3.02 -16.22 -16.68
C ILE A 82 2.15 -16.68 -17.83
N LYS A 83 1.91 -17.99 -17.93
CA LYS A 83 1.35 -18.59 -19.15
C LYS A 83 -0.03 -19.17 -18.94
N GLY A 84 -0.97 -18.77 -19.80
CA GLY A 84 -2.29 -19.39 -19.93
C GLY A 84 -3.29 -19.04 -18.84
N ALA A 85 -3.09 -17.99 -18.07
CA ALA A 85 -3.99 -17.57 -17.01
C ALA A 85 -5.33 -17.04 -17.56
N ALA A 86 -6.43 -17.27 -16.84
CA ALA A 86 -7.60 -16.41 -16.95
C ALA A 86 -7.25 -15.04 -16.37
N LEU A 87 -7.58 -13.95 -17.07
CA LEU A 87 -7.10 -12.61 -16.73
C LEU A 87 -8.24 -11.69 -16.32
N VAL A 88 -8.11 -11.10 -15.13
CA VAL A 88 -8.85 -9.91 -14.67
C VAL A 88 -7.85 -8.76 -14.68
N SER A 89 -7.78 -7.99 -15.77
CA SER A 89 -6.71 -7.01 -15.98
C SER A 89 -6.89 -5.71 -15.20
N VAL A 90 -8.13 -5.31 -14.94
CA VAL A 90 -8.50 -3.98 -14.40
C VAL A 90 -8.00 -2.83 -15.29
N ASP A 91 -7.67 -3.14 -16.53
CA ASP A 91 -7.32 -2.19 -17.59
C ASP A 91 -8.46 -2.18 -18.61
N PRO A 92 -9.11 -1.03 -18.88
CA PRO A 92 -10.28 -0.99 -19.78
C PRO A 92 -9.94 -1.31 -21.23
N THR A 93 -8.66 -1.14 -21.63
CA THR A 93 -8.20 -1.45 -23.00
C THR A 93 -7.93 -2.93 -23.18
N ILE A 94 -7.38 -3.60 -22.17
CA ILE A 94 -7.05 -5.02 -22.19
C ILE A 94 -8.29 -5.87 -21.89
N GLY A 95 -9.12 -5.45 -20.95
CA GLY A 95 -10.31 -6.16 -20.49
C GLY A 95 -10.00 -7.48 -19.78
N ASN A 96 -11.04 -8.25 -19.50
CA ASN A 96 -10.93 -9.61 -18.98
C ASN A 96 -10.77 -10.59 -20.11
N GLN A 97 -9.93 -11.62 -19.93
CA GLN A 97 -9.67 -12.64 -20.97
C GLN A 97 -9.74 -14.04 -20.35
N ALA A 98 -10.39 -14.96 -21.05
CA ALA A 98 -10.46 -16.36 -20.61
C ALA A 98 -9.09 -17.04 -20.60
N LYS A 99 -8.15 -16.55 -21.41
CA LYS A 99 -6.78 -17.07 -21.48
C LYS A 99 -5.83 -15.99 -21.99
N ALA A 100 -4.82 -15.66 -21.19
CA ALA A 100 -3.77 -14.71 -21.54
C ALA A 100 -2.41 -15.16 -21.00
N ASP A 101 -1.36 -14.69 -21.65
CA ASP A 101 0.01 -14.74 -21.15
C ASP A 101 0.43 -13.33 -20.70
N ILE A 102 1.29 -13.27 -19.67
CA ILE A 102 1.84 -12.01 -19.15
C ILE A 102 3.36 -12.14 -19.08
N GLU A 103 4.07 -11.29 -19.79
CA GLU A 103 5.52 -11.20 -19.68
C GLU A 103 5.91 -10.15 -18.64
N VAL A 104 6.76 -10.53 -17.71
CA VAL A 104 7.33 -9.67 -16.65
C VAL A 104 8.86 -9.67 -16.78
N CYS A 105 9.48 -8.51 -16.87
CA CYS A 105 10.92 -8.37 -16.86
C CYS A 105 11.37 -7.17 -16.03
N ASP A 106 12.41 -7.33 -15.23
CA ASP A 106 12.95 -6.33 -14.30
C ASP A 106 11.88 -5.56 -13.51
N GLY A 107 10.92 -6.30 -13.00
CA GLY A 107 9.87 -5.75 -12.17
C GLY A 107 8.74 -5.04 -12.91
N ARG A 108 8.70 -5.08 -14.24
CA ARG A 108 7.66 -4.46 -15.05
C ARG A 108 6.88 -5.50 -15.86
N ILE A 109 5.60 -5.21 -16.05
CA ILE A 109 4.78 -5.89 -17.05
C ILE A 109 5.21 -5.37 -18.42
N VAL A 110 5.60 -6.29 -19.29
CA VAL A 110 6.11 -5.96 -20.61
C VAL A 110 5.07 -6.09 -21.68
N GLN A 111 4.41 -7.25 -21.68
CA GLN A 111 3.38 -7.59 -22.65
C GLN A 111 2.26 -8.37 -21.96
N VAL A 112 1.07 -8.24 -22.49
CA VAL A 112 -0.12 -9.00 -22.11
C VAL A 112 -0.84 -9.40 -23.39
N GLY A 113 -1.16 -10.68 -23.54
CA GLY A 113 -1.90 -11.17 -24.71
C GLY A 113 -1.75 -12.67 -24.90
N PRO A 114 -2.37 -13.23 -25.94
CA PRO A 114 -2.31 -14.68 -26.19
C PRO A 114 -0.98 -15.10 -26.81
N ASN A 115 -0.52 -16.31 -26.48
CA ASN A 115 0.60 -17.03 -27.13
C ASN A 115 1.92 -16.24 -27.17
N LEU A 116 2.25 -15.49 -26.09
CA LEU A 116 3.49 -14.74 -25.99
C LEU A 116 4.71 -15.67 -26.02
N LYS A 117 5.79 -15.16 -26.63
CA LYS A 117 7.09 -15.82 -26.64
C LYS A 117 8.11 -14.90 -25.96
N ALA A 118 8.52 -15.25 -24.77
CA ALA A 118 9.51 -14.52 -23.98
C ALA A 118 10.80 -15.37 -23.90
N ARG A 119 11.78 -15.07 -24.77
CA ARG A 119 13.03 -15.82 -24.81
C ARG A 119 13.82 -15.61 -23.50
N GLY A 120 14.25 -16.68 -22.86
CA GLY A 120 15.00 -16.64 -21.62
C GLY A 120 14.14 -16.44 -20.36
N ALA A 121 12.84 -16.21 -20.49
CA ALA A 121 11.95 -16.09 -19.35
C ALA A 121 11.71 -17.44 -18.66
N ARG A 122 11.65 -17.41 -17.32
CA ARG A 122 11.18 -18.57 -16.54
C ARG A 122 9.66 -18.66 -16.66
N VAL A 123 9.16 -19.79 -17.11
CA VAL A 123 7.72 -20.02 -17.28
C VAL A 123 7.06 -20.28 -15.92
N ILE A 124 5.97 -19.58 -15.66
CA ILE A 124 5.02 -19.85 -14.60
C ILE A 124 3.76 -20.39 -15.27
N ASP A 125 3.49 -21.69 -15.15
CA ASP A 125 2.25 -22.27 -15.64
C ASP A 125 1.09 -21.77 -14.79
N ALA A 126 0.21 -20.98 -15.37
CA ALA A 126 -0.98 -20.41 -14.76
C ALA A 126 -2.26 -20.88 -15.47
N SER A 127 -2.20 -21.98 -16.24
CA SER A 127 -3.33 -22.50 -17.02
C SER A 127 -4.57 -22.87 -16.18
N LYS A 128 -4.40 -23.03 -14.87
CA LYS A 128 -5.45 -23.28 -13.89
C LYS A 128 -5.54 -22.17 -12.85
N MET A 129 -5.18 -20.94 -13.23
CA MET A 129 -5.16 -19.80 -12.33
C MET A 129 -5.85 -18.59 -12.94
N ILE A 130 -6.37 -17.73 -12.07
CA ILE A 130 -6.80 -16.38 -12.41
C ILE A 130 -5.65 -15.44 -12.07
N ALA A 131 -5.19 -14.65 -13.04
CA ALA A 131 -4.23 -13.57 -12.83
C ALA A 131 -4.97 -12.25 -12.66
N MET A 132 -4.61 -11.48 -11.64
CA MET A 132 -5.16 -10.15 -11.40
C MET A 132 -4.10 -9.22 -10.77
N PRO A 133 -4.31 -7.89 -10.76
CA PRO A 133 -3.45 -6.97 -10.03
C PRO A 133 -3.44 -7.32 -8.55
N GLY A 134 -2.31 -7.08 -7.87
CA GLY A 134 -2.26 -7.13 -6.42
C GLY A 134 -3.19 -6.09 -5.80
N PHE A 135 -3.77 -6.43 -4.66
CA PHE A 135 -4.67 -5.54 -3.92
C PHE A 135 -3.93 -4.36 -3.32
N VAL A 136 -4.67 -3.26 -3.14
CA VAL A 136 -4.19 -2.01 -2.55
C VAL A 136 -5.01 -1.70 -1.31
N GLU A 137 -4.37 -1.75 -0.16
CA GLU A 137 -4.91 -1.39 1.15
C GLU A 137 -4.65 0.10 1.42
N THR A 138 -5.70 0.89 1.61
CA THR A 138 -5.56 2.35 1.66
C THR A 138 -5.60 2.98 3.06
N HIS A 139 -5.86 2.18 4.10
CA HIS A 139 -5.90 2.66 5.48
C HIS A 139 -5.68 1.52 6.48
N TYR A 140 -4.44 1.38 6.98
CA TYR A 140 -4.09 0.33 7.92
C TYR A 140 -3.20 0.82 9.07
N HIS A 141 -3.66 0.67 10.30
CA HIS A 141 -2.92 0.97 11.53
C HIS A 141 -1.92 -0.16 11.86
N MET A 142 -0.86 -0.30 11.07
CA MET A 142 0.04 -1.46 11.10
C MET A 142 0.79 -1.62 12.43
N TRP A 143 1.09 -0.52 13.12
CA TRP A 143 1.74 -0.57 14.43
C TRP A 143 0.92 -1.35 15.48
N SER A 144 -0.39 -1.47 15.29
CA SER A 144 -1.31 -2.15 16.20
C SER A 144 -1.62 -3.60 15.81
N THR A 145 -0.93 -4.18 14.83
CA THR A 145 -1.19 -5.56 14.36
C THR A 145 -1.06 -6.61 15.47
N LEU A 146 -0.15 -6.41 16.43
CA LEU A 146 -0.02 -7.28 17.61
C LEU A 146 -1.27 -7.25 18.49
N GLY A 147 -2.12 -6.26 18.35
CA GLY A 147 -3.38 -6.10 19.06
C GLY A 147 -4.55 -6.91 18.50
N ARG A 148 -4.36 -7.67 17.40
CA ARG A 148 -5.41 -8.60 16.94
C ARG A 148 -5.82 -9.54 18.06
N ASN A 149 -7.11 -9.85 18.14
CA ASN A 149 -7.68 -10.68 19.21
C ASN A 149 -7.59 -10.06 20.64
N PHE A 150 -7.31 -8.75 20.76
CA PHE A 150 -7.38 -8.07 22.07
C PHE A 150 -8.80 -7.61 22.42
N VAL A 151 -9.71 -7.61 21.47
CA VAL A 151 -11.10 -7.22 21.66
C VAL A 151 -12.01 -8.45 21.56
N SER A 152 -13.02 -8.54 22.41
CA SER A 152 -13.93 -9.69 22.46
C SER A 152 -15.18 -9.49 21.59
N THR A 153 -15.69 -8.25 21.49
CA THR A 153 -16.92 -7.95 20.73
C THR A 153 -16.67 -6.95 19.60
N GLY A 154 -15.52 -6.26 19.59
CA GLY A 154 -15.19 -5.16 18.69
C GLY A 154 -15.66 -3.79 19.19
N PHE A 155 -16.61 -3.71 20.11
CA PHE A 155 -17.05 -2.44 20.69
C PHE A 155 -16.03 -1.84 21.66
N GLU A 156 -15.17 -2.67 22.25
CA GLU A 156 -14.11 -2.27 23.15
C GLU A 156 -12.84 -1.79 22.44
N TYR A 157 -12.85 -1.67 21.12
CA TYR A 157 -11.66 -1.35 20.33
C TYR A 157 -10.88 -0.15 20.88
N PHE A 158 -11.56 0.98 21.07
CA PHE A 158 -10.90 2.19 21.56
C PHE A 158 -10.37 2.05 22.98
N ALA A 159 -11.11 1.36 23.87
CA ALA A 159 -10.69 1.10 25.23
C ALA A 159 -9.46 0.17 25.28
N ALA A 160 -9.47 -0.92 24.53
CA ALA A 160 -8.36 -1.86 24.44
C ALA A 160 -7.12 -1.21 23.80
N LYS A 161 -7.29 -0.43 22.74
CA LYS A 161 -6.22 0.35 22.12
C LYS A 161 -5.62 1.32 23.14
N SER A 162 -6.45 2.13 23.82
CA SER A 162 -5.98 3.12 24.80
C SER A 162 -5.24 2.49 25.98
N ALA A 163 -5.67 1.30 26.41
CA ALA A 163 -5.01 0.58 27.50
C ALA A 163 -3.61 0.04 27.10
N THR A 164 -3.37 -0.21 25.82
CA THR A 164 -2.11 -0.78 25.33
C THR A 164 -1.15 0.23 24.72
N VAL A 165 -1.66 1.35 24.23
CA VAL A 165 -0.90 2.31 23.42
C VAL A 165 0.41 2.76 24.06
N ALA A 166 0.42 2.99 25.37
CA ALA A 166 1.61 3.40 26.11
C ALA A 166 2.60 2.26 26.39
N ALA A 167 2.16 1.02 26.27
CA ALA A 167 2.96 -0.17 26.55
C ALA A 167 3.83 -0.64 25.39
N TYR A 168 3.55 -0.17 24.17
CA TYR A 168 4.36 -0.47 23.00
C TYR A 168 5.73 0.18 23.08
N GLN A 169 6.75 -0.55 22.66
CA GLN A 169 8.14 -0.10 22.51
C GLN A 169 8.56 -0.16 21.04
N PRO A 170 9.69 0.44 20.63
CA PRO A 170 10.12 0.43 19.22
C PRO A 170 10.20 -0.98 18.61
N ASP A 171 10.74 -1.97 19.32
CA ASP A 171 10.81 -3.36 18.84
C ASP A 171 9.42 -3.95 18.56
N ASP A 172 8.41 -3.59 19.35
CA ASP A 172 7.04 -4.04 19.13
C ASP A 172 6.48 -3.44 17.84
N PHE A 173 6.82 -2.18 17.52
CA PHE A 173 6.45 -1.55 16.26
C PHE A 173 7.06 -2.30 15.06
N TYR A 174 8.36 -2.63 15.14
CA TYR A 174 9.00 -3.45 14.10
C TYR A 174 8.28 -4.78 13.89
N HIS A 175 8.04 -5.54 14.96
CA HIS A 175 7.38 -6.85 14.86
C HIS A 175 5.91 -6.75 14.41
N SER A 176 5.22 -5.70 14.84
CA SER A 176 3.83 -5.42 14.45
C SER A 176 3.71 -5.15 12.96
N VAL A 177 4.52 -4.21 12.46
CA VAL A 177 4.50 -3.80 11.05
C VAL A 177 5.01 -4.93 10.16
N LEU A 178 6.08 -5.64 10.54
CA LEU A 178 6.59 -6.76 9.74
C LEU A 178 5.57 -7.90 9.63
N LEU A 179 4.89 -8.26 10.74
CA LEU A 179 3.80 -9.24 10.70
C LEU A 179 2.70 -8.80 9.73
N GLY A 180 2.24 -7.56 9.84
CA GLY A 180 1.20 -7.01 8.97
C GLY A 180 1.60 -7.02 7.50
N LEU A 181 2.84 -6.60 7.17
CA LEU A 181 3.35 -6.57 5.80
C LEU A 181 3.43 -7.98 5.18
N VAL A 182 3.96 -8.96 5.92
CA VAL A 182 4.11 -10.33 5.41
C VAL A 182 2.75 -11.02 5.27
N GLU A 183 1.81 -10.74 6.17
CA GLU A 183 0.43 -11.22 6.02
C GLU A 183 -0.27 -10.57 4.84
N CYS A 184 -0.12 -9.24 4.64
CA CYS A 184 -0.60 -8.55 3.44
C CYS A 184 -0.09 -9.22 2.17
N ALA A 185 1.23 -9.43 2.07
CA ALA A 185 1.83 -10.14 0.92
C ALA A 185 1.26 -11.54 0.74
N SER A 186 1.07 -12.30 1.82
CA SER A 186 0.47 -13.64 1.78
C SER A 186 -0.99 -13.62 1.31
N ALA A 187 -1.74 -12.56 1.66
CA ALA A 187 -3.13 -12.34 1.28
C ALA A 187 -3.31 -11.62 -0.07
N GLY A 188 -2.23 -11.43 -0.85
CA GLY A 188 -2.28 -10.80 -2.17
C GLY A 188 -2.35 -9.27 -2.14
N ILE A 189 -2.18 -8.65 -0.98
CA ILE A 189 -2.12 -7.20 -0.84
C ILE A 189 -0.67 -6.78 -1.09
N THR A 190 -0.44 -6.14 -2.23
CA THR A 190 0.91 -5.78 -2.70
C THR A 190 1.28 -4.33 -2.40
N THR A 191 0.29 -3.52 -2.03
CA THR A 191 0.47 -2.10 -1.72
C THR A 191 -0.36 -1.75 -0.50
N VAL A 192 0.23 -1.01 0.45
CA VAL A 192 -0.43 -0.59 1.69
C VAL A 192 -0.20 0.90 1.96
N ASN A 193 -1.17 1.56 2.60
CA ASN A 193 -0.97 2.82 3.28
C ASN A 193 -0.83 2.53 4.79
N ASN A 194 0.40 2.52 5.30
CA ASN A 194 0.64 2.40 6.73
C ASN A 194 0.30 3.72 7.42
N TRP A 195 -0.82 3.73 8.13
CA TRP A 195 -1.21 4.84 8.99
C TRP A 195 -0.39 4.79 10.28
N SER A 196 0.84 5.30 10.20
CA SER A 196 1.79 5.32 11.31
C SER A 196 1.45 6.46 12.25
N HIS A 197 0.63 6.17 13.26
CA HIS A 197 0.42 7.05 14.40
C HIS A 197 0.93 6.38 15.68
N ASN A 198 0.85 7.05 16.82
CA ASN A 198 1.53 6.67 18.05
C ASN A 198 3.07 6.71 17.96
N VAL A 199 3.62 7.48 17.02
CA VAL A 199 5.05 7.78 16.95
C VAL A 199 5.42 8.67 18.14
N ARG A 200 6.15 8.11 19.11
CA ARG A 200 6.48 8.77 20.39
C ARG A 200 7.90 9.29 20.43
N GLY A 201 8.69 9.02 19.41
CA GLY A 201 10.07 9.46 19.25
C GLY A 201 10.65 8.90 17.95
N PRO A 202 11.82 9.38 17.52
CA PRO A 202 12.48 8.96 16.29
C PRO A 202 12.66 7.44 16.16
N GLU A 203 12.92 6.76 17.27
CA GLU A 203 13.16 5.31 17.32
C GLU A 203 11.91 4.49 16.95
N TYR A 204 10.70 5.04 17.14
CA TYR A 204 9.45 4.38 16.73
C TYR A 204 9.27 4.44 15.22
N ALA A 205 9.50 5.61 14.62
CA ALA A 205 9.46 5.78 13.17
C ALA A 205 10.51 4.89 12.48
N ASP A 206 11.73 4.88 13.02
CA ASP A 206 12.83 4.06 12.49
C ASP A 206 12.51 2.56 12.58
N ALA A 207 11.91 2.09 13.65
CA ALA A 207 11.51 0.68 13.81
C ALA A 207 10.48 0.26 12.73
N GLU A 208 9.45 1.08 12.46
CA GLU A 208 8.51 0.80 11.38
C GLU A 208 9.19 0.81 10.01
N LEU A 209 10.09 1.78 9.76
CA LEU A 209 10.78 1.91 8.48
C LEU A 209 11.77 0.74 8.25
N HIS A 210 12.40 0.22 9.30
CA HIS A 210 13.14 -1.04 9.23
C HIS A 210 12.23 -2.20 8.83
N ALA A 211 11.04 -2.33 9.43
CA ALA A 211 10.08 -3.35 9.04
C ALA A 211 9.63 -3.21 7.58
N HIS A 212 9.44 -1.99 7.08
CA HIS A 212 9.15 -1.75 5.67
C HIS A 212 10.32 -2.12 4.74
N ALA A 213 11.56 -1.89 5.17
CA ALA A 213 12.73 -2.30 4.39
C ALA A 213 12.84 -3.83 4.27
N ASP A 214 12.44 -4.54 5.32
CA ASP A 214 12.47 -6.00 5.36
C ASP A 214 11.22 -6.64 4.73
N GLY A 215 10.05 -6.02 4.86
CA GLY A 215 8.75 -6.60 4.49
C GLY A 215 8.47 -6.73 2.99
N LEU A 216 9.20 -6.01 2.12
CA LEU A 216 9.14 -6.09 0.64
C LEU A 216 7.75 -5.80 0.03
N VAL A 217 6.88 -5.13 0.73
CA VAL A 217 5.57 -4.67 0.24
C VAL A 217 5.67 -3.21 -0.19
N ARG A 218 4.99 -2.84 -1.28
CA ARG A 218 4.88 -1.43 -1.66
C ARG A 218 4.08 -0.69 -0.60
N ALA A 219 4.54 0.51 -0.21
CA ALA A 219 3.86 1.24 0.84
C ALA A 219 3.92 2.77 0.66
N ARG A 220 2.88 3.44 1.14
CA ARG A 220 2.98 4.80 1.63
C ARG A 220 3.14 4.73 3.15
N TYR A 221 4.29 5.17 3.67
CA TYR A 221 4.50 5.37 5.10
C TYR A 221 3.97 6.74 5.46
N SER A 222 2.77 6.78 6.04
CA SER A 222 2.11 8.03 6.45
C SER A 222 2.44 8.31 7.91
N TYR A 223 3.43 9.18 8.13
CA TYR A 223 3.88 9.60 9.46
C TYR A 223 2.78 10.38 10.18
N GLY A 224 2.49 10.03 11.43
CA GLY A 224 1.42 10.64 12.23
C GLY A 224 1.86 11.05 13.63
N HIS A 225 0.97 11.74 14.32
CA HIS A 225 1.14 12.14 15.70
C HIS A 225 1.08 10.95 16.67
N ARG A 226 1.59 11.10 17.88
CA ARG A 226 1.39 10.11 18.95
C ARG A 226 -0.04 10.13 19.46
N ASP A 227 -0.54 8.98 19.90
CA ASP A 227 -1.82 8.91 20.60
C ASP A 227 -1.77 9.73 21.91
N GLY A 228 -2.85 10.44 22.22
CA GLY A 228 -2.92 11.32 23.37
C GLY A 228 -2.12 12.62 23.26
N GLN A 229 -1.60 12.96 22.08
CA GLN A 229 -0.93 14.25 21.87
C GLN A 229 -1.91 15.40 22.06
N PRO A 230 -1.56 16.45 22.83
CA PRO A 230 -2.41 17.63 22.99
C PRO A 230 -2.80 18.25 21.64
N ALA A 231 -4.04 18.74 21.54
CA ALA A 231 -4.56 19.37 20.33
C ALA A 231 -3.78 20.64 19.93
N THR A 232 -3.13 21.28 20.87
CA THR A 232 -2.29 22.47 20.66
C THR A 232 -0.86 22.15 20.20
N GLN A 233 -0.47 20.88 20.21
CA GLN A 233 0.85 20.43 19.79
C GLN A 233 0.77 19.88 18.35
N PRO A 234 1.49 20.47 17.37
CA PRO A 234 1.52 19.95 16.01
C PRO A 234 2.28 18.63 15.93
N ILE A 235 2.12 17.94 14.79
CA ILE A 235 2.93 16.79 14.42
C ILE A 235 4.43 17.17 14.43
N ASP A 236 5.31 16.22 14.69
CA ASP A 236 6.76 16.47 14.77
C ASP A 236 7.37 16.64 13.37
N PHE A 237 7.36 17.87 12.87
CA PHE A 237 7.96 18.19 11.57
C PHE A 237 9.49 18.07 11.56
N ALA A 238 10.15 18.21 12.69
CA ALA A 238 11.60 18.04 12.77
C ALA A 238 11.96 16.55 12.54
N ASP A 239 11.19 15.64 13.16
CA ASP A 239 11.40 14.20 12.91
C ASP A 239 10.94 13.78 11.51
N ILE A 240 9.90 14.36 10.94
CA ILE A 240 9.51 14.14 9.53
C ILE A 240 10.67 14.52 8.60
N ASP A 241 11.32 15.65 8.81
CA ASP A 241 12.47 16.09 8.01
C ASP A 241 13.67 15.16 8.19
N ARG A 242 13.93 14.67 9.41
CA ARG A 242 14.95 13.65 9.70
C ARG A 242 14.63 12.34 8.95
N VAL A 243 13.40 11.86 9.04
CA VAL A 243 12.93 10.66 8.32
C VAL A 243 13.10 10.82 6.82
N ALA A 244 12.68 11.97 6.26
CA ALA A 244 12.84 12.25 4.83
C ALA A 244 14.31 12.21 4.40
N ALA A 245 15.21 12.80 5.18
CA ALA A 245 16.64 12.84 4.88
C ALA A 245 17.29 11.45 5.03
N THR A 246 16.98 10.73 6.11
CA THR A 246 17.63 9.46 6.46
C THR A 246 17.13 8.30 5.60
N TRP A 247 15.82 8.17 5.45
CA TRP A 247 15.17 7.01 4.85
C TRP A 247 14.76 7.20 3.39
N PHE A 248 14.51 8.44 2.96
CA PHE A 248 14.04 8.76 1.60
C PHE A 248 15.03 9.62 0.80
N GLY A 249 16.25 9.79 1.33
CA GLY A 249 17.32 10.55 0.69
C GLY A 249 17.89 9.88 -0.57
N LYS A 250 19.20 10.02 -0.79
CA LYS A 250 19.86 9.60 -2.05
C LYS A 250 19.84 8.09 -2.33
N LYS A 251 19.81 7.24 -1.30
CA LYS A 251 19.84 5.77 -1.42
C LYS A 251 18.86 5.12 -0.44
N PRO A 252 17.55 5.24 -0.67
CA PRO A 252 16.56 4.64 0.22
C PRO A 252 16.68 3.11 0.21
N PRO A 253 16.56 2.43 1.38
CA PRO A 253 16.75 0.98 1.49
C PRO A 253 15.61 0.17 0.87
N PHE A 254 14.53 0.84 0.45
CA PHE A 254 13.28 0.21 0.01
C PHE A 254 13.29 -0.26 -1.45
N GLY A 255 14.30 0.08 -2.24
CA GLY A 255 14.34 -0.28 -3.67
C GLY A 255 13.20 0.34 -4.49
N GLY A 256 12.68 1.50 -4.07
CA GLY A 256 11.58 2.21 -4.73
C GLY A 256 10.18 1.71 -4.35
N LEU A 257 10.05 0.89 -3.30
CA LEU A 257 8.76 0.38 -2.85
C LEU A 257 8.04 1.33 -1.89
N VAL A 258 8.76 2.09 -1.06
CA VAL A 258 8.15 2.91 0.01
C VAL A 258 8.24 4.39 -0.32
N HIS A 259 7.16 5.10 -0.07
CA HIS A 259 7.02 6.55 -0.24
C HIS A 259 6.60 7.19 1.07
N LEU A 260 7.06 8.42 1.33
CA LEU A 260 6.68 9.18 2.52
C LEU A 260 5.37 9.93 2.29
N GLY A 261 4.50 9.89 3.27
CA GLY A 261 3.30 10.70 3.41
C GLY A 261 3.09 11.11 4.86
N VAL A 262 1.98 11.75 5.15
CA VAL A 262 1.59 12.12 6.51
C VAL A 262 0.14 11.75 6.77
N ASN A 263 -0.18 11.47 8.03
CA ASN A 263 -1.56 11.45 8.48
C ASN A 263 -1.76 12.57 9.52
N LEU A 264 -2.79 13.38 9.31
CA LEU A 264 -3.10 14.52 10.14
C LEU A 264 -4.42 14.31 10.90
N ARG A 265 -4.56 15.03 12.00
CA ARG A 265 -5.85 15.23 12.66
C ARG A 265 -6.64 16.28 11.88
N GLY A 266 -7.94 16.07 11.77
CA GLY A 266 -8.80 16.98 10.99
C GLY A 266 -9.02 18.36 11.63
N PRO A 267 -9.53 19.35 10.87
CA PRO A 267 -9.69 20.73 11.33
C PRO A 267 -10.63 20.88 12.53
N GLY A 268 -11.65 20.03 12.65
CA GLY A 268 -12.59 20.05 13.78
C GLY A 268 -12.00 19.58 15.11
N GLN A 269 -10.83 18.97 15.11
CA GLN A 269 -10.18 18.41 16.30
C GLN A 269 -8.94 19.19 16.74
N LEU A 270 -8.45 20.15 15.92
CA LEU A 270 -7.10 20.66 16.08
C LEU A 270 -7.00 22.16 15.80
N PRO A 271 -6.72 22.98 16.82
CA PRO A 271 -6.47 24.42 16.62
C PRO A 271 -5.22 24.71 15.78
N THR A 272 -4.30 23.73 15.66
CA THR A 272 -3.04 23.85 14.91
C THR A 272 -3.15 23.40 13.44
N PHE A 273 -4.32 22.96 12.99
CA PHE A 273 -4.50 22.35 11.65
C PHE A 273 -4.00 23.23 10.50
N LEU A 274 -4.31 24.52 10.50
CA LEU A 274 -3.86 25.43 9.43
C LEU A 274 -2.34 25.56 9.39
N ALA A 275 -1.69 25.57 10.55
CA ALA A 275 -0.22 25.62 10.63
C ALA A 275 0.39 24.30 10.14
N GLU A 276 -0.21 23.16 10.50
CA GLU A 276 0.22 21.84 10.01
C GLU A 276 0.07 21.75 8.48
N MET A 277 -1.06 22.19 7.92
CA MET A 277 -1.28 22.20 6.47
C MET A 277 -0.26 23.06 5.73
N ALA A 278 0.10 24.23 6.28
CA ALA A 278 1.14 25.08 5.71
C ALA A 278 2.51 24.38 5.67
N GLU A 279 2.87 23.65 6.72
CA GLU A 279 4.13 22.91 6.80
C GLU A 279 4.14 21.68 5.88
N VAL A 280 3.05 20.94 5.77
CA VAL A 280 2.91 19.79 4.86
C VAL A 280 2.97 20.23 3.40
N SER A 281 2.30 21.35 3.06
CA SER A 281 2.32 21.90 1.69
C SER A 281 3.72 22.29 1.22
N LYS A 282 4.55 22.85 2.11
CA LYS A 282 5.97 23.13 1.81
C LYS A 282 6.76 21.87 1.44
N ARG A 283 6.44 20.75 2.07
CA ARG A 283 7.09 19.45 1.88
C ARG A 283 6.49 18.65 0.72
N LYS A 284 5.34 19.07 0.19
CA LYS A 284 4.60 18.38 -0.88
C LYS A 284 4.34 16.90 -0.55
N LEU A 285 3.98 16.62 0.70
CA LEU A 285 3.67 15.27 1.14
C LEU A 285 2.18 14.98 0.94
N PRO A 286 1.82 13.77 0.46
CA PRO A 286 0.43 13.33 0.41
C PRO A 286 -0.11 13.15 1.82
N ILE A 287 -1.40 13.45 1.99
CA ILE A 287 -2.08 13.54 3.27
C ILE A 287 -3.15 12.46 3.39
N SER A 288 -3.33 11.93 4.59
CA SER A 288 -4.51 11.16 4.98
C SER A 288 -5.12 11.74 6.24
N VAL A 289 -6.46 11.78 6.31
CA VAL A 289 -7.20 12.30 7.47
C VAL A 289 -8.37 11.38 7.79
N HIS A 290 -8.57 11.04 9.08
CA HIS A 290 -9.82 10.44 9.51
C HIS A 290 -10.95 11.47 9.40
N SER A 291 -12.04 11.13 8.76
CA SER A 291 -13.30 11.84 8.88
C SER A 291 -14.09 11.19 10.01
N GLY A 292 -14.12 11.82 11.18
CA GLY A 292 -14.79 11.30 12.37
C GLY A 292 -16.29 11.16 12.19
N GLN A 293 -16.90 10.38 13.06
CA GLN A 293 -18.32 10.01 12.99
C GLN A 293 -19.25 10.95 13.76
N GLY A 294 -18.71 11.75 14.67
CA GLY A 294 -19.49 12.66 15.49
C GLY A 294 -19.56 14.08 14.94
N PRO A 295 -20.59 14.84 15.29
CA PRO A 295 -20.77 16.20 14.79
C PRO A 295 -19.62 17.15 15.18
N THR A 296 -18.89 16.84 16.26
CA THR A 296 -17.73 17.62 16.72
C THR A 296 -16.39 17.14 16.17
N THR A 297 -16.33 15.95 15.58
CA THR A 297 -15.12 15.33 15.04
C THR A 297 -15.18 15.12 13.52
N ALA A 298 -16.31 15.48 12.91
CA ALA A 298 -16.50 15.38 11.47
C ALA A 298 -15.53 16.32 10.75
N VAL A 299 -14.87 15.77 9.72
CA VAL A 299 -14.09 16.53 8.73
C VAL A 299 -14.91 16.55 7.47
N HIS A 300 -15.34 17.72 7.02
CA HIS A 300 -16.15 17.89 5.82
C HIS A 300 -15.27 18.25 4.62
N ALA A 301 -15.46 17.51 3.52
CA ALA A 301 -14.71 17.74 2.28
C ALA A 301 -15.00 19.13 1.69
N ALA A 302 -16.26 19.58 1.78
CA ALA A 302 -16.64 20.91 1.29
C ALA A 302 -15.92 22.05 2.02
N ASP A 303 -15.62 21.89 3.28
CA ASP A 303 -14.86 22.91 4.05
C ASP A 303 -13.37 22.86 3.69
N LEU A 304 -12.80 21.67 3.50
CA LEU A 304 -11.43 21.53 3.03
C LEU A 304 -11.24 22.12 1.61
N GLU A 305 -12.22 21.95 0.72
CA GLU A 305 -12.22 22.59 -0.59
C GLU A 305 -12.24 24.11 -0.48
N LYS A 306 -13.12 24.69 0.35
CA LYS A 306 -13.18 26.16 0.58
C LYS A 306 -11.86 26.70 1.13
N MET A 307 -11.15 25.92 1.93
CA MET A 307 -9.83 26.28 2.45
C MET A 307 -8.71 26.07 1.43
N GLY A 308 -8.98 25.45 0.27
CA GLY A 308 -8.00 25.19 -0.77
C GLY A 308 -7.06 24.01 -0.48
N PHE A 309 -7.45 23.09 0.39
CA PHE A 309 -6.62 21.96 0.80
C PHE A 309 -6.99 20.63 0.13
N LEU A 310 -8.24 20.52 -0.35
CA LEU A 310 -8.73 19.26 -0.91
C LEU A 310 -8.17 19.02 -2.32
N GLY A 311 -7.69 17.81 -2.58
CA GLY A 311 -7.12 17.44 -3.86
C GLY A 311 -6.88 15.93 -3.99
N PRO A 312 -6.31 15.47 -5.12
CA PRO A 312 -6.10 14.04 -5.39
C PRO A 312 -5.07 13.37 -4.47
N ASP A 313 -4.27 14.13 -3.77
CA ASP A 313 -3.28 13.69 -2.78
C ASP A 313 -3.78 13.79 -1.32
N PHE A 314 -5.06 14.15 -1.14
CA PHE A 314 -5.72 14.26 0.16
C PHE A 314 -6.72 13.11 0.33
N LEU A 315 -6.31 12.03 1.01
CA LEU A 315 -7.13 10.84 1.25
C LEU A 315 -8.00 11.03 2.49
N LEU A 316 -9.31 10.98 2.31
CA LEU A 316 -10.29 10.97 3.41
C LEU A 316 -10.63 9.53 3.80
N CYS A 317 -10.52 9.19 5.09
CA CYS A 317 -10.84 7.86 5.59
C CYS A 317 -12.19 7.87 6.30
N HIS A 318 -13.01 6.86 6.03
CA HIS A 318 -14.37 6.62 6.53
C HIS A 318 -15.44 7.51 5.90
N ALA A 319 -15.34 8.83 5.97
CA ALA A 319 -16.25 9.80 5.34
C ALA A 319 -17.75 9.56 5.64
N LEU A 320 -18.09 9.02 6.81
CA LEU A 320 -19.44 8.63 7.18
C LEU A 320 -20.43 9.80 7.29
N PRO A 321 -20.04 10.98 7.81
CA PRO A 321 -20.96 12.11 7.96
C PRO A 321 -21.17 12.92 6.66
N PHE A 322 -20.55 12.49 5.54
CA PHE A 322 -20.52 13.30 4.32
C PHE A 322 -21.91 13.45 3.70
N ASP A 323 -22.25 14.67 3.39
CA ASP A 323 -23.46 15.07 2.67
C ASP A 323 -23.20 15.22 1.15
N GLU A 324 -24.17 15.75 0.44
CA GLU A 324 -24.06 15.96 -1.01
C GLU A 324 -22.99 17.04 -1.34
N ALA A 325 -22.88 18.09 -0.53
CA ALA A 325 -21.86 19.14 -0.76
C ALA A 325 -20.44 18.58 -0.64
N ASP A 326 -20.21 17.66 0.31
CA ASP A 326 -18.95 16.95 0.48
C ASP A 326 -18.61 16.07 -0.73
N ARG A 327 -19.59 15.27 -1.19
CA ARG A 327 -19.40 14.42 -2.37
C ARG A 327 -19.07 15.22 -3.61
N GLN A 328 -19.79 16.33 -3.83
CA GLN A 328 -19.52 17.23 -4.96
C GLN A 328 -18.14 17.90 -4.86
N ALA A 329 -17.71 18.29 -3.67
CA ALA A 329 -16.36 18.83 -3.44
C ALA A 329 -15.28 17.79 -3.81
N MET A 330 -15.46 16.53 -3.39
CA MET A 330 -14.55 15.45 -3.73
C MET A 330 -14.47 15.19 -5.24
N VAL A 331 -15.60 15.23 -5.94
CA VAL A 331 -15.64 15.07 -7.40
C VAL A 331 -14.90 16.22 -8.10
N ARG A 332 -15.19 17.47 -7.72
CA ARG A 332 -14.52 18.64 -8.33
C ARG A 332 -13.02 18.64 -8.14
N THR A 333 -12.56 18.17 -6.98
CA THR A 333 -11.13 18.20 -6.61
C THR A 333 -10.42 16.88 -6.89
N ASN A 334 -11.14 15.83 -7.32
CA ASN A 334 -10.65 14.46 -7.46
C ASN A 334 -10.09 13.86 -6.15
N ALA A 335 -10.55 14.32 -4.99
CA ALA A 335 -10.14 13.77 -3.71
C ALA A 335 -10.72 12.37 -3.52
N PRO A 336 -9.91 11.36 -3.14
CA PRO A 336 -10.35 10.00 -2.94
C PRO A 336 -10.88 9.75 -1.52
N VAL A 337 -11.64 8.66 -1.36
CA VAL A 337 -12.05 8.14 -0.06
C VAL A 337 -11.57 6.71 0.14
N SER A 338 -11.20 6.38 1.38
CA SER A 338 -10.92 5.02 1.86
C SER A 338 -12.07 4.54 2.74
N PHE A 339 -12.74 3.47 2.32
CA PHE A 339 -13.81 2.81 3.07
C PHE A 339 -13.27 1.57 3.76
N SER A 340 -13.39 1.53 5.09
CA SER A 340 -13.01 0.40 5.94
C SER A 340 -14.25 -0.38 6.34
N VAL A 341 -14.82 -1.12 5.39
CA VAL A 341 -16.18 -1.69 5.48
C VAL A 341 -16.48 -2.44 6.77
N HIS A 342 -15.52 -3.17 7.33
CA HIS A 342 -15.70 -3.91 8.59
C HIS A 342 -15.72 -2.98 9.81
N SER A 343 -14.79 -2.04 9.86
CA SER A 343 -14.68 -1.07 10.96
C SER A 343 -15.88 -0.14 11.00
N GLU A 344 -16.34 0.31 9.85
CA GLU A 344 -17.50 1.18 9.71
C GLU A 344 -18.79 0.48 10.13
N LEU A 345 -18.95 -0.80 9.79
CA LEU A 345 -20.05 -1.62 10.30
C LEU A 345 -19.98 -1.83 11.81
N ARG A 346 -18.78 -2.07 12.34
CA ARG A 346 -18.62 -2.43 13.75
C ARG A 346 -18.60 -1.21 14.67
N LEU A 347 -18.01 -0.10 14.24
CA LEU A 347 -17.81 1.12 15.03
C LEU A 347 -18.66 2.27 14.54
N GLY A 348 -19.15 2.20 13.32
CA GLY A 348 -20.01 3.20 12.72
C GLY A 348 -21.35 3.27 13.44
N THR A 349 -21.89 4.47 13.57
CA THR A 349 -23.26 4.64 14.01
C THR A 349 -24.18 4.15 12.89
N ALA A 350 -25.10 3.26 13.22
CA ALA A 350 -25.94 2.51 12.31
C ALA A 350 -26.69 3.34 11.23
N GLY A 351 -26.88 4.64 11.43
CA GLY A 351 -27.61 5.47 10.49
C GLY A 351 -26.81 6.02 9.30
N GLY A 352 -25.47 6.03 9.36
CA GLY A 352 -24.67 6.74 8.36
C GLY A 352 -24.06 5.87 7.27
N PHE A 353 -23.77 4.61 7.56
CA PHE A 353 -22.99 3.76 6.66
C PHE A 353 -23.79 3.20 5.48
N HIS A 354 -24.98 2.77 5.72
CA HIS A 354 -25.81 2.03 4.76
C HIS A 354 -26.04 2.84 3.52
N GLY A 355 -25.92 3.48 2.87
CA GLY A 355 -26.13 4.17 1.61
C GLY A 355 -24.91 5.01 1.23
N GLN A 356 -23.96 5.21 2.15
CA GLN A 356 -22.86 6.13 1.88
C GLN A 356 -21.96 5.62 0.74
N LEU A 357 -21.69 4.33 0.71
CA LEU A 357 -20.95 3.70 -0.40
C LEU A 357 -21.66 3.94 -1.75
N LEU A 358 -22.97 3.71 -1.81
CA LEU A 358 -23.75 3.94 -3.03
C LEU A 358 -23.77 5.40 -3.45
N ARG A 359 -23.98 6.32 -2.50
CA ARG A 359 -23.99 7.78 -2.78
C ARG A 359 -22.64 8.27 -3.28
N MET A 360 -21.53 7.77 -2.70
CA MET A 360 -20.18 8.12 -3.15
C MET A 360 -19.90 7.63 -4.58
N LEU A 361 -20.25 6.38 -4.87
CA LEU A 361 -20.07 5.80 -6.20
C LEU A 361 -20.99 6.46 -7.24
N ALA A 362 -22.25 6.73 -6.89
CA ALA A 362 -23.21 7.39 -7.77
C ALA A 362 -22.79 8.85 -8.08
N ALA A 363 -22.18 9.55 -7.14
CA ALA A 363 -21.62 10.87 -7.35
C ALA A 363 -20.33 10.85 -8.22
N GLY A 364 -19.69 9.69 -8.41
CA GLY A 364 -18.44 9.58 -9.16
C GLY A 364 -17.18 9.78 -8.32
N VAL A 365 -17.28 9.72 -6.99
CA VAL A 365 -16.12 9.79 -6.10
C VAL A 365 -15.22 8.57 -6.29
N THR A 366 -13.91 8.76 -6.28
CA THR A 366 -12.94 7.65 -6.26
C THR A 366 -12.97 6.96 -4.90
N VAL A 367 -13.66 5.82 -4.81
CA VAL A 367 -13.76 5.00 -3.61
C VAL A 367 -12.74 3.88 -3.65
N SER A 368 -11.99 3.69 -2.57
CA SER A 368 -11.08 2.57 -2.33
C SER A 368 -11.46 1.80 -1.06
N LEU A 369 -10.99 0.55 -0.93
CA LEU A 369 -11.25 -0.30 0.22
C LEU A 369 -10.06 -0.36 1.18
N SER A 370 -10.38 -0.60 2.44
CA SER A 370 -9.42 -0.83 3.53
C SER A 370 -10.06 -1.69 4.62
N PHE A 371 -9.26 -2.10 5.60
CA PHE A 371 -9.73 -2.81 6.79
C PHE A 371 -9.39 -2.10 8.11
N ASP A 372 -8.72 -0.94 8.08
CA ASP A 372 -8.43 -0.08 9.23
C ASP A 372 -7.45 -0.75 10.23
N ALA A 373 -7.95 -1.63 11.08
CA ALA A 373 -7.14 -2.31 12.08
C ALA A 373 -7.42 -3.82 12.10
N SER A 374 -6.36 -4.62 12.24
CA SER A 374 -6.46 -6.08 12.31
C SER A 374 -7.19 -6.62 13.54
N SER A 375 -7.48 -5.76 14.53
CA SER A 375 -8.37 -6.07 15.66
C SER A 375 -9.86 -5.92 15.35
N LEU A 376 -10.21 -5.29 14.23
CA LEU A 376 -11.58 -5.06 13.77
C LEU A 376 -11.92 -5.89 12.54
N ALA A 377 -10.95 -6.15 11.68
CA ALA A 377 -11.14 -6.83 10.42
C ALA A 377 -9.98 -7.81 10.13
N PRO A 378 -10.23 -8.90 9.41
CA PRO A 378 -9.15 -9.75 8.91
C PRO A 378 -8.37 -9.02 7.81
N ILE A 379 -7.07 -9.34 7.66
CA ILE A 379 -6.25 -8.89 6.53
C ILE A 379 -6.65 -9.72 5.29
N ASN A 380 -7.79 -9.38 4.71
CA ASN A 380 -8.44 -10.15 3.65
C ASN A 380 -9.26 -9.25 2.72
N MET A 381 -8.64 -8.81 1.62
CA MET A 381 -9.30 -7.92 0.67
C MET A 381 -10.46 -8.62 -0.10
N PHE A 382 -10.42 -9.95 -0.26
CA PHE A 382 -11.56 -10.68 -0.84
C PHE A 382 -12.83 -10.50 0.01
N GLU A 383 -12.69 -10.59 1.33
CA GLU A 383 -13.81 -10.39 2.25
C GLU A 383 -14.28 -8.93 2.23
N SER A 384 -13.35 -7.96 2.21
CA SER A 384 -13.71 -6.54 2.07
C SER A 384 -14.49 -6.26 0.79
N MET A 385 -14.09 -6.85 -0.35
CA MET A 385 -14.83 -6.76 -1.61
C MET A 385 -16.22 -7.40 -1.51
N ASN A 386 -16.31 -8.57 -0.89
CA ASN A 386 -17.58 -9.29 -0.72
C ASN A 386 -18.55 -8.49 0.18
N VAL A 387 -18.06 -7.93 1.28
CA VAL A 387 -18.85 -7.08 2.18
C VAL A 387 -19.31 -5.82 1.46
N ALA A 388 -18.40 -5.13 0.74
CA ALA A 388 -18.76 -3.93 -0.03
C ALA A 388 -19.83 -4.22 -1.10
N TRP A 389 -19.73 -5.34 -1.79
CA TRP A 389 -20.72 -5.77 -2.77
C TRP A 389 -22.08 -6.08 -2.12
N ASN A 390 -22.12 -6.82 -0.98
CA ASN A 390 -23.34 -7.15 -0.26
C ASN A 390 -24.03 -5.92 0.35
N LEU A 391 -23.26 -4.96 0.86
CA LEU A 391 -23.80 -3.71 1.43
C LEU A 391 -24.15 -2.68 0.35
N GLY A 392 -23.56 -2.80 -0.81
CA GLY A 392 -23.76 -1.91 -1.95
C GLY A 392 -25.06 -2.21 -2.71
N ILE A 393 -26.17 -2.36 -2.01
CA ILE A 393 -27.49 -2.57 -2.60
C ILE A 393 -28.43 -1.40 -2.25
N PRO A 394 -29.31 -0.97 -3.18
CA PRO A 394 -30.31 0.05 -2.90
C PRO A 394 -31.35 -0.50 -1.91
N TRP A 395 -31.79 0.34 -0.97
CA TRP A 395 -32.78 -0.04 0.03
C TRP A 395 -34.09 0.66 -0.23
N VAL A 396 -35.14 -0.12 -0.42
CA VAL A 396 -36.50 0.39 -0.63
C VAL A 396 -36.94 1.24 0.58
N GLY A 397 -37.52 2.41 0.31
CA GLY A 397 -37.93 3.36 1.33
C GLY A 397 -36.82 4.27 1.88
N THR A 398 -35.65 4.23 1.30
CA THR A 398 -34.56 5.18 1.61
C THR A 398 -34.21 6.04 0.38
N ASP A 399 -33.38 7.05 0.57
CA ASP A 399 -32.86 7.90 -0.51
C ASP A 399 -31.89 7.17 -1.46
N THR A 400 -31.53 5.91 -1.16
CA THR A 400 -30.71 5.06 -2.03
C THR A 400 -31.53 4.14 -2.94
N ALA A 401 -32.86 4.14 -2.83
CA ALA A 401 -33.76 3.18 -3.53
C ALA A 401 -33.57 3.16 -5.06
N GLU A 402 -33.23 4.31 -5.65
CA GLU A 402 -33.04 4.47 -7.09
C GLU A 402 -31.56 4.46 -7.52
N LEU A 403 -30.61 4.29 -6.59
CA LEU A 403 -29.19 4.25 -6.92
C LEU A 403 -28.82 2.88 -7.51
N PRO A 404 -27.85 2.81 -8.45
CA PRO A 404 -27.39 1.54 -8.98
C PRO A 404 -26.67 0.73 -7.90
N PRO A 405 -26.87 -0.60 -7.84
CA PRO A 405 -26.14 -1.47 -6.92
C PRO A 405 -24.65 -1.55 -7.32
N VAL A 406 -23.80 -1.85 -6.34
CA VAL A 406 -22.39 -2.17 -6.59
C VAL A 406 -22.30 -3.47 -7.38
N VAL A 407 -21.60 -3.43 -8.51
CA VAL A 407 -21.29 -4.61 -9.32
C VAL A 407 -19.91 -5.17 -8.98
N PHE A 408 -19.63 -6.43 -9.33
CA PHE A 408 -18.37 -7.12 -9.01
C PHE A 408 -17.15 -6.34 -9.50
N ARG A 409 -17.22 -5.82 -10.71
CA ARG A 409 -16.15 -4.99 -11.28
C ARG A 409 -15.79 -3.80 -10.41
N GLN A 410 -16.77 -3.07 -9.90
CA GLN A 410 -16.55 -1.94 -9.01
C GLN A 410 -15.88 -2.37 -7.70
N ALA A 411 -16.28 -3.51 -7.13
CA ALA A 411 -15.63 -4.05 -5.93
C ALA A 411 -14.15 -4.36 -6.17
N ILE A 412 -13.82 -4.96 -7.33
CA ILE A 412 -12.42 -5.21 -7.73
C ILE A 412 -11.67 -3.90 -7.98
N GLU A 413 -12.27 -2.93 -8.66
CA GLU A 413 -11.65 -1.62 -8.91
C GLU A 413 -11.36 -0.88 -7.61
N MET A 414 -12.27 -0.91 -6.63
CA MET A 414 -12.07 -0.33 -5.29
C MET A 414 -10.89 -0.98 -4.56
N ALA A 415 -10.70 -2.29 -4.72
CA ALA A 415 -9.62 -3.05 -4.09
C ALA A 415 -8.26 -2.95 -4.84
N THR A 416 -8.21 -2.34 -6.01
CA THR A 416 -7.03 -2.33 -6.89
C THR A 416 -6.73 -0.93 -7.44
N ILE A 417 -7.26 -0.60 -8.63
CA ILE A 417 -6.90 0.65 -9.34
C ILE A 417 -7.37 1.92 -8.61
N ASN A 418 -8.53 1.89 -7.95
CA ASN A 418 -8.98 3.04 -7.18
C ASN A 418 -8.13 3.23 -5.91
N GLY A 419 -7.72 2.14 -5.26
CA GLY A 419 -6.73 2.20 -4.18
C GLY A 419 -5.39 2.78 -4.66
N ALA A 420 -4.93 2.39 -5.85
CA ALA A 420 -3.72 2.96 -6.45
C ALA A 420 -3.89 4.46 -6.76
N LYS A 421 -5.07 4.90 -7.25
CA LYS A 421 -5.40 6.32 -7.44
C LYS A 421 -5.38 7.07 -6.11
N ALA A 422 -6.01 6.51 -5.08
CA ALA A 422 -6.07 7.09 -3.74
C ALA A 422 -4.68 7.32 -3.12
N LEU A 423 -3.69 6.52 -3.51
CA LEU A 423 -2.31 6.66 -3.05
C LEU A 423 -1.39 7.38 -4.05
N GLY A 424 -1.91 7.88 -5.18
CA GLY A 424 -1.10 8.52 -6.23
C GLY A 424 -0.23 7.54 -7.02
N LEU A 425 -0.54 6.25 -7.01
CA LEU A 425 0.26 5.17 -7.59
C LEU A 425 -0.37 4.53 -8.83
N GLN A 426 -1.43 5.12 -9.41
CA GLN A 426 -2.15 4.55 -10.55
C GLN A 426 -1.30 4.36 -11.82
N ALA A 427 -0.23 5.12 -11.98
CA ALA A 427 0.75 4.93 -13.05
C ALA A 427 1.76 3.80 -12.75
N VAL A 428 1.79 3.32 -11.50
CA VAL A 428 2.77 2.34 -11.02
C VAL A 428 2.16 0.96 -10.87
N THR A 429 0.96 0.86 -10.32
CA THR A 429 0.29 -0.42 -9.97
C THR A 429 -1.24 -0.32 -10.11
N GLY A 430 -1.97 -1.33 -9.62
CA GLY A 430 -3.43 -1.37 -9.57
C GLY A 430 -4.12 -1.91 -10.83
N SER A 431 -3.39 -2.19 -11.91
CA SER A 431 -3.90 -2.92 -13.09
C SER A 431 -2.78 -3.70 -13.77
N ILE A 432 -3.13 -4.76 -14.50
CA ILE A 432 -2.19 -5.48 -15.36
C ILE A 432 -2.12 -4.76 -16.71
N THR A 433 -1.22 -3.78 -16.78
CA THR A 433 -1.01 -2.90 -17.94
C THR A 433 0.47 -2.90 -18.29
N PRO A 434 0.88 -3.07 -19.56
CA PRO A 434 2.28 -2.93 -19.99
C PRO A 434 2.89 -1.60 -19.52
N GLY A 435 4.11 -1.67 -18.99
CA GLY A 435 4.84 -0.52 -18.42
C GLY A 435 4.65 -0.34 -16.91
N LYS A 436 3.57 -0.81 -16.31
CA LYS A 436 3.40 -0.79 -14.85
C LYS A 436 4.29 -1.82 -14.15
N ARG A 437 4.44 -1.68 -12.85
CA ARG A 437 5.16 -2.65 -12.02
C ARG A 437 4.36 -3.95 -11.94
N ALA A 438 5.07 -5.06 -11.93
CA ALA A 438 4.46 -6.38 -11.82
C ALA A 438 4.13 -6.70 -10.34
N ASP A 439 3.05 -6.08 -9.88
CA ASP A 439 2.36 -6.39 -8.63
C ASP A 439 1.17 -7.26 -9.03
N ILE A 440 1.33 -8.58 -8.99
CA ILE A 440 0.40 -9.56 -9.60
C ILE A 440 0.09 -10.67 -8.61
N VAL A 441 -1.18 -11.08 -8.57
CA VAL A 441 -1.68 -12.22 -7.79
C VAL A 441 -2.18 -13.29 -8.74
N LEU A 442 -1.77 -14.54 -8.49
CA LEU A 442 -2.27 -15.74 -9.18
C LEU A 442 -3.11 -16.57 -8.21
N ILE A 443 -4.39 -16.72 -8.53
CA ILE A 443 -5.40 -17.40 -7.72
C ILE A 443 -5.72 -18.74 -8.37
N ARG A 444 -5.68 -19.83 -7.62
CA ARG A 444 -6.05 -21.14 -8.15
C ARG A 444 -7.52 -21.19 -8.53
N ALA A 445 -7.76 -21.67 -9.73
CA ALA A 445 -9.09 -21.75 -10.33
C ALA A 445 -9.74 -23.14 -10.18
N ASP A 446 -8.96 -24.14 -9.75
CA ASP A 446 -9.39 -25.53 -9.59
C ASP A 446 -9.57 -25.95 -8.11
N ASP A 447 -9.57 -25.01 -7.17
CA ASP A 447 -9.89 -25.29 -5.77
C ASP A 447 -11.39 -25.54 -5.56
N LEU A 448 -11.74 -26.34 -4.55
CA LEU A 448 -13.13 -26.76 -4.24
C LEU A 448 -14.12 -25.60 -4.09
N ASN A 449 -13.68 -24.47 -3.50
CA ASN A 449 -14.52 -23.29 -3.30
C ASN A 449 -14.57 -22.37 -4.53
N ILE A 450 -13.75 -22.63 -5.56
CA ILE A 450 -13.66 -21.81 -6.77
C ILE A 450 -14.36 -22.47 -7.94
N ALA A 451 -14.09 -23.75 -8.19
CA ALA A 451 -14.65 -24.47 -9.34
C ALA A 451 -16.13 -24.84 -9.12
N PRO A 452 -16.98 -24.82 -10.16
CA PRO A 452 -16.68 -24.43 -11.54
C PRO A 452 -16.65 -22.91 -11.73
N ILE A 453 -15.74 -22.43 -12.57
CA ILE A 453 -15.67 -21.01 -12.93
C ILE A 453 -16.76 -20.66 -13.93
N GLY A 454 -17.51 -19.61 -13.64
CA GLY A 454 -18.39 -18.94 -14.57
C GLY A 454 -17.82 -17.57 -14.96
N ASP A 455 -18.37 -16.52 -14.38
CA ASP A 455 -17.85 -15.16 -14.52
C ASP A 455 -16.62 -14.96 -13.60
N LEU A 456 -15.55 -14.37 -14.15
CA LEU A 456 -14.27 -14.20 -13.45
C LEU A 456 -14.38 -13.20 -12.29
N GLU A 457 -15.10 -12.10 -12.49
CA GLU A 457 -15.25 -11.05 -11.47
C GLU A 457 -16.10 -11.56 -10.31
N SER A 458 -17.20 -12.25 -10.62
CA SER A 458 -18.02 -12.94 -9.62
C SER A 458 -17.21 -13.96 -8.82
N THR A 459 -16.38 -14.76 -9.49
CA THR A 459 -15.53 -15.76 -8.85
C THR A 459 -14.57 -15.13 -7.85
N VAL A 460 -13.92 -14.04 -8.25
CA VAL A 460 -12.97 -13.30 -7.38
C VAL A 460 -13.68 -12.69 -6.17
N VAL A 461 -14.83 -12.05 -6.36
CA VAL A 461 -15.50 -11.31 -5.28
C VAL A 461 -16.27 -12.24 -4.32
N ARG A 462 -16.87 -13.33 -4.83
CA ARG A 462 -17.75 -14.17 -4.04
C ARG A 462 -17.11 -15.42 -3.47
N SER A 463 -16.14 -15.99 -4.18
CA SER A 463 -15.66 -17.34 -3.88
C SER A 463 -14.20 -17.38 -3.44
N ALA A 464 -13.37 -16.48 -3.95
CA ALA A 464 -11.94 -16.49 -3.66
C ALA A 464 -11.64 -16.04 -2.22
N THR A 465 -10.59 -16.60 -1.67
CA THR A 465 -10.05 -16.31 -0.33
C THR A 465 -8.52 -16.25 -0.40
N PRO A 466 -7.82 -15.73 0.61
CA PRO A 466 -6.35 -15.76 0.67
C PRO A 466 -5.75 -17.17 0.55
N ALA A 467 -6.48 -18.22 0.93
CA ALA A 467 -6.03 -19.60 0.81
C ALA A 467 -5.91 -20.07 -0.65
N ASN A 468 -6.63 -19.45 -1.57
CA ASN A 468 -6.57 -19.79 -3.00
C ASN A 468 -5.38 -19.13 -3.73
N ILE A 469 -4.66 -18.20 -3.09
CA ILE A 469 -3.53 -17.52 -3.70
C ILE A 469 -2.34 -18.47 -3.78
N ASP A 470 -1.97 -18.84 -4.99
CA ASP A 470 -0.79 -19.65 -5.29
C ASP A 470 0.49 -18.82 -5.27
N THR A 471 0.50 -17.74 -6.04
CA THR A 471 1.70 -16.94 -6.30
C THR A 471 1.40 -15.45 -6.16
N VAL A 472 2.31 -14.72 -5.53
CA VAL A 472 2.29 -13.25 -5.45
C VAL A 472 3.62 -12.71 -5.95
N LEU A 473 3.55 -11.78 -6.91
CA LEU A 473 4.67 -10.97 -7.35
C LEU A 473 4.49 -9.54 -6.80
N ILE A 474 5.56 -8.98 -6.24
CA ILE A 474 5.63 -7.57 -5.85
C ILE A 474 6.86 -6.97 -6.54
N ASP A 475 6.64 -5.94 -7.37
CA ASP A 475 7.70 -5.32 -8.14
C ASP A 475 8.50 -6.36 -8.97
N GLY A 476 7.81 -7.39 -9.50
CA GLY A 476 8.37 -8.49 -10.25
C GLY A 476 9.20 -9.49 -9.44
N ARG A 477 9.15 -9.43 -8.11
CA ARG A 477 9.75 -10.41 -7.20
C ARG A 477 8.70 -11.39 -6.74
N ILE A 478 8.96 -12.68 -6.87
CA ILE A 478 8.08 -13.68 -6.28
C ILE A 478 8.29 -13.67 -4.77
N VAL A 479 7.25 -13.28 -4.02
CA VAL A 479 7.25 -13.26 -2.55
C VAL A 479 6.49 -14.45 -1.96
N LYS A 480 5.50 -14.97 -2.70
CA LYS A 480 4.75 -16.20 -2.38
C LYS A 480 4.74 -17.10 -3.61
N ARG A 481 4.90 -18.40 -3.43
CA ARG A 481 4.86 -19.41 -4.50
C ARG A 481 4.34 -20.73 -3.98
N ASN A 482 3.50 -21.42 -4.74
CA ASN A 482 2.87 -22.67 -4.35
C ASN A 482 2.18 -22.57 -2.96
N ARG A 483 1.52 -21.43 -2.70
CA ARG A 483 0.85 -21.08 -1.42
C ARG A 483 1.79 -20.80 -0.24
N GLU A 484 3.10 -20.89 -0.40
CA GLU A 484 4.09 -20.66 0.67
C GLU A 484 4.83 -19.33 0.47
N MET A 485 5.12 -18.64 1.58
CA MET A 485 5.98 -17.47 1.55
C MET A 485 7.41 -17.90 1.25
N VAL A 486 8.00 -17.34 0.18
CA VAL A 486 9.38 -17.65 -0.25
C VAL A 486 10.35 -16.52 0.05
N SER A 487 9.84 -15.36 0.41
CA SER A 487 10.64 -14.17 0.78
C SER A 487 10.96 -14.11 2.26
N HIS A 488 10.18 -14.77 3.12
CA HIS A 488 10.27 -14.68 4.58
C HIS A 488 10.01 -16.04 5.22
N ASP A 489 10.66 -16.28 6.35
CA ASP A 489 10.29 -17.37 7.26
C ASP A 489 9.07 -16.92 8.10
N ALA A 490 7.87 -17.26 7.60
CA ALA A 490 6.61 -16.92 8.26
C ALA A 490 6.54 -17.47 9.69
N GLY A 491 7.08 -18.67 9.94
CA GLY A 491 7.11 -19.29 11.26
C GLY A 491 7.92 -18.46 12.28
N THR A 492 9.07 -17.94 11.87
CA THR A 492 9.88 -17.07 12.73
C THR A 492 9.17 -15.73 12.98
N ILE A 493 8.56 -15.14 11.99
CA ILE A 493 7.79 -13.88 12.16
C ILE A 493 6.64 -14.07 13.14
N VAL A 494 5.88 -15.14 13.01
CA VAL A 494 4.76 -15.45 13.92
C VAL A 494 5.26 -15.65 15.37
N ARG A 495 6.35 -16.38 15.58
CA ARG A 495 6.91 -16.58 16.94
C ARG A 495 7.37 -15.25 17.55
N ASN A 496 8.07 -14.42 16.80
CA ASN A 496 8.56 -13.13 17.29
C ASN A 496 7.40 -12.16 17.59
N ALA A 497 6.41 -12.09 16.72
CA ALA A 497 5.21 -11.30 16.92
C ALA A 497 4.39 -11.77 18.14
N ALA A 498 4.27 -13.08 18.37
CA ALA A 498 3.62 -13.62 19.55
C ALA A 498 4.35 -13.24 20.84
N ALA A 499 5.68 -13.31 20.85
CA ALA A 499 6.49 -12.88 21.98
C ALA A 499 6.35 -11.36 22.25
N ALA A 500 6.38 -10.53 21.21
CA ALA A 500 6.17 -9.08 21.31
C ALA A 500 4.74 -8.77 21.83
N ALA A 501 3.71 -9.43 21.30
CA ALA A 501 2.33 -9.27 21.77
C ALA A 501 2.17 -9.63 23.25
N HIS A 502 2.83 -10.73 23.70
CA HIS A 502 2.85 -11.10 25.12
C HIS A 502 3.53 -10.02 25.98
N ALA A 503 4.67 -9.50 25.52
CA ALA A 503 5.40 -8.45 26.22
C ALA A 503 4.58 -7.14 26.32
N VAL A 504 3.90 -6.72 25.25
CA VAL A 504 2.98 -5.57 25.28
C VAL A 504 1.87 -5.79 26.31
N ARG A 505 1.22 -6.95 26.32
CA ARG A 505 0.17 -7.28 27.29
C ARG A 505 0.69 -7.22 28.73
N THR A 506 1.86 -7.77 28.98
CA THR A 506 2.48 -7.78 30.32
C THR A 506 2.75 -6.35 30.79
N ARG A 507 3.33 -5.51 29.94
CA ARG A 507 3.59 -4.09 30.27
C ARG A 507 2.29 -3.28 30.46
N ALA A 508 1.21 -3.68 29.79
CA ALA A 508 -0.12 -3.08 29.94
C ALA A 508 -0.93 -3.60 31.14
N GLY A 509 -0.31 -4.40 32.04
CA GLY A 509 -0.95 -4.87 33.25
C GLY A 509 -1.64 -6.24 33.13
N GLY A 510 -1.36 -7.02 32.08
CA GLY A 510 -1.89 -8.37 31.87
C GLY A 510 -3.00 -8.47 30.83
N VAL A 511 -3.91 -9.40 31.03
CA VAL A 511 -4.99 -9.66 30.05
C VAL A 511 -5.94 -8.48 29.97
N LEU A 512 -5.99 -7.86 28.80
CA LEU A 512 -6.96 -6.82 28.48
C LEU A 512 -8.28 -7.51 28.12
N THR A 513 -9.07 -7.80 29.13
CA THR A 513 -10.51 -7.96 28.98
C THR A 513 -11.12 -6.67 29.51
N PRO A 514 -11.41 -5.68 28.65
CA PRO A 514 -12.25 -4.58 29.09
C PRO A 514 -13.55 -5.19 29.59
N THR A 515 -14.03 -4.73 30.75
CA THR A 515 -15.40 -5.02 31.16
C THR A 515 -16.27 -4.59 29.98
N SER A 516 -17.00 -5.54 29.41
CA SER A 516 -17.81 -5.31 28.20
C SER A 516 -18.63 -4.03 28.39
N PRO A 517 -18.40 -2.99 27.59
CA PRO A 517 -19.28 -1.84 27.62
C PRO A 517 -20.66 -2.30 27.17
N THR A 518 -21.68 -1.73 27.73
CA THR A 518 -23.03 -1.93 27.23
C THR A 518 -23.02 -1.64 25.73
N PRO A 519 -23.48 -2.58 24.88
CA PRO A 519 -23.50 -2.34 23.43
C PRO A 519 -24.23 -1.04 23.15
N PRO A 520 -23.77 -0.25 22.18
CA PRO A 520 -24.50 0.95 21.80
C PRO A 520 -25.94 0.53 21.49
N ARG A 521 -26.90 1.21 22.08
CA ARG A 521 -28.30 1.04 21.72
C ARG A 521 -28.47 1.70 20.37
N PHE A 522 -28.72 0.90 19.36
CA PHE A 522 -29.09 1.37 18.03
C PHE A 522 -30.49 2.01 18.06
#